data_a03694fd152b611bf631badd3fa7fa6d
#
_entry.id   a03694fd152b611bf631badd3fa7fa6d
#
_cell.length_a   1.000
_cell.length_b   1.000
_cell.length_c   1.000
_cell.angle_alpha   90.00
_cell.angle_beta   90.00
_cell.angle_gamma   90.00
#
_symmetry.space_group_name_H-M   'P 1'
#
loop_
_entity.id
_entity.type
_entity.pdbx_description
1 polymer ?
#
loop_
_entity_poly.entity_id
_entity_poly.type
_entity_poly.pdbx_seq_one_letter_code
_entity_poly.pdbx_strand_id
1 'polypeptide(L)'
;TASAHRDFYKEHFPRFSDRRYRSLMEFFSLPDNKPLRSFSLGQKNQFEVIMALSQGADYILIDEAFAGNDIFNREDFYKVLSGILEDNETVILSTHLIEEVSSFISRAVLIREGSITGDIKTEEIENSGKTLTSYIKEKYNYRGDRVSKALDDITGEAE
;
A
#
# COMPACT_ATOMS: atom_id res chain seq x y z
N THR A 1 14.79 -5.63 20.44
CA THR A 1 14.51 -6.73 19.50
C THR A 1 13.07 -6.65 19.02
N ALA A 2 12.73 -7.30 17.92
CA ALA A 2 11.35 -7.40 17.42
C ALA A 2 10.45 -8.04 18.48
N SER A 3 10.90 -9.10 19.12
CA SER A 3 10.16 -9.77 20.23
C SER A 3 9.85 -8.82 21.40
N ALA A 4 10.77 -7.94 21.77
CA ALA A 4 10.52 -6.98 22.85
C ALA A 4 9.43 -5.95 22.49
N HIS A 5 9.34 -5.53 21.21
CA HIS A 5 8.25 -4.69 20.74
C HIS A 5 6.91 -5.43 20.74
N ARG A 6 6.91 -6.68 20.27
CA ARG A 6 5.72 -7.55 20.36
C ARG A 6 5.21 -7.65 21.79
N ASP A 7 6.11 -7.93 22.76
CA ASP A 7 5.73 -8.10 24.16
C ASP A 7 5.15 -6.81 24.72
N PHE A 8 5.74 -5.66 24.41
CA PHE A 8 5.20 -4.35 24.76
C PHE A 8 3.80 -4.12 24.17
N TYR A 9 3.60 -4.40 22.87
CA TYR A 9 2.30 -4.22 22.25
C TYR A 9 1.24 -5.17 22.84
N LYS A 10 1.61 -6.41 23.11
CA LYS A 10 0.73 -7.39 23.75
C LYS A 10 0.28 -6.96 25.13
N GLU A 11 1.12 -6.25 25.88
CA GLU A 11 0.78 -5.72 27.19
C GLU A 11 -0.15 -4.50 27.12
N HIS A 12 0.04 -3.64 26.12
CA HIS A 12 -0.63 -2.33 26.05
C HIS A 12 -1.83 -2.29 25.11
N PHE A 13 -1.95 -3.20 24.17
CA PHE A 13 -3.06 -3.28 23.21
C PHE A 13 -3.87 -4.56 23.43
N PRO A 14 -5.05 -4.46 24.08
CA PRO A 14 -5.84 -5.65 24.47
C PRO A 14 -6.26 -6.55 23.31
N ARG A 15 -6.36 -5.98 22.08
CA ARG A 15 -6.72 -6.73 20.86
C ARG A 15 -5.52 -7.19 20.04
N PHE A 16 -4.29 -7.05 20.57
CA PHE A 16 -3.08 -7.46 19.85
C PHE A 16 -3.10 -8.96 19.51
N SER A 17 -2.98 -9.29 18.24
CA SER A 17 -2.97 -10.67 17.74
C SER A 17 -1.54 -11.23 17.64
N ASP A 18 -1.10 -11.95 18.67
CA ASP A 18 0.21 -12.64 18.66
C ASP A 18 0.30 -13.69 17.52
N ARG A 19 -0.84 -14.30 17.16
CA ARG A 19 -0.92 -15.23 16.03
C ARG A 19 -0.61 -14.52 14.71
N ARG A 20 -1.29 -13.40 14.43
CA ARG A 20 -1.08 -12.61 13.21
C ARG A 20 0.36 -12.09 13.12
N TYR A 21 0.88 -11.59 14.24
CA TYR A 21 2.28 -11.16 14.33
C TYR A 21 3.25 -12.27 13.92
N ARG A 22 3.14 -13.46 14.51
CA ARG A 22 4.06 -14.57 14.23
C ARG A 22 3.96 -15.03 12.78
N SER A 23 2.74 -15.19 12.25
CA SER A 23 2.54 -15.61 10.87
C SER A 23 3.12 -14.61 9.86
N LEU A 24 2.97 -13.30 10.12
CA LEU A 24 3.55 -12.28 9.25
C LEU A 24 5.08 -12.18 9.38
N MET A 25 5.64 -12.32 10.58
CA MET A 25 7.10 -12.40 10.77
C MET A 25 7.70 -13.58 10.01
N GLU A 26 7.05 -14.73 10.02
CA GLU A 26 7.45 -15.93 9.28
C GLU A 26 7.33 -15.68 7.76
N PHE A 27 6.21 -15.15 7.30
CA PHE A 27 5.96 -14.82 5.89
C PHE A 27 7.07 -13.93 5.31
N PHE A 28 7.43 -12.86 6.03
CA PHE A 28 8.51 -11.96 5.60
C PHE A 28 9.91 -12.45 5.96
N SER A 29 10.04 -13.62 6.58
CA SER A 29 11.31 -14.19 7.05
C SER A 29 12.11 -13.23 7.94
N LEU A 30 11.41 -12.47 8.79
CA LEU A 30 12.04 -11.51 9.69
C LEU A 30 12.53 -12.17 10.99
N PRO A 31 13.76 -11.86 11.45
CA PRO A 31 14.31 -12.46 12.67
C PRO A 31 13.73 -11.80 13.92
N ASP A 32 13.03 -12.58 14.75
CA ASP A 32 12.34 -12.10 15.96
C ASP A 32 13.29 -11.67 17.10
N ASN A 33 14.49 -12.26 17.16
CA ASN A 33 15.45 -12.07 18.25
C ASN A 33 16.57 -11.06 17.95
N LYS A 34 16.62 -10.48 16.74
CA LYS A 34 17.62 -9.49 16.37
C LYS A 34 17.20 -8.07 16.78
N PRO A 35 18.17 -7.19 17.09
CA PRO A 35 17.87 -5.77 17.30
C PRO A 35 17.31 -5.11 16.04
N LEU A 36 16.24 -4.31 16.15
CA LEU A 36 15.66 -3.61 14.99
C LEU A 36 16.66 -2.69 14.26
N ARG A 37 17.67 -2.18 14.96
CA ARG A 37 18.74 -1.39 14.33
C ARG A 37 19.55 -2.17 13.27
N SER A 38 19.53 -3.51 13.33
CA SER A 38 20.23 -4.38 12.37
C SER A 38 19.35 -4.74 11.16
N PHE A 39 18.08 -4.35 11.14
CA PHE A 39 17.19 -4.57 10.01
C PHE A 39 17.57 -3.60 8.87
N SER A 40 17.48 -4.08 7.63
CA SER A 40 17.51 -3.20 6.46
C SER A 40 16.30 -2.25 6.49
N LEU A 41 16.31 -1.21 5.64
CA LEU A 41 15.16 -0.30 5.54
C LEU A 41 13.87 -1.05 5.17
N GLY A 42 13.94 -1.94 4.18
CA GLY A 42 12.79 -2.76 3.79
C GLY A 42 12.27 -3.64 4.93
N GLN A 43 13.19 -4.29 5.69
CA GLN A 43 12.80 -5.10 6.85
C GLN A 43 12.17 -4.26 7.97
N LYS A 44 12.62 -3.01 8.16
CA LYS A 44 11.99 -2.10 9.13
C LYS A 44 10.57 -1.75 8.71
N ASN A 45 10.38 -1.37 7.44
CA ASN A 45 9.06 -1.06 6.90
C ASN A 45 8.12 -2.27 7.01
N GLN A 46 8.58 -3.46 6.66
CA GLN A 46 7.82 -4.70 6.84
C GLN A 46 7.44 -4.93 8.30
N PHE A 47 8.38 -4.73 9.23
CA PHE A 47 8.13 -4.89 10.65
C PHE A 47 7.10 -3.89 11.19
N GLU A 48 7.17 -2.63 10.78
CA GLU A 48 6.18 -1.59 11.15
C GLU A 48 4.77 -1.96 10.67
N VAL A 49 4.64 -2.45 9.44
CA VAL A 49 3.37 -2.94 8.90
C VAL A 49 2.86 -4.15 9.68
N ILE A 50 3.72 -5.12 10.01
CA ILE A 50 3.36 -6.28 10.84
C ILE A 50 2.79 -5.83 12.18
N MET A 51 3.45 -4.87 12.82
CA MET A 51 2.99 -4.34 14.11
C MET A 51 1.64 -3.65 13.99
N ALA A 52 1.45 -2.81 12.96
CA ALA A 52 0.18 -2.14 12.71
C ALA A 52 -0.97 -3.12 12.48
N LEU A 53 -0.76 -4.12 11.60
CA LEU A 53 -1.75 -5.15 11.29
C LEU A 53 -2.07 -6.07 12.47
N SER A 54 -1.13 -6.23 13.40
CA SER A 54 -1.30 -7.11 14.57
C SER A 54 -1.90 -6.41 15.78
N GLN A 55 -2.01 -5.08 15.76
CA GLN A 55 -2.44 -4.26 16.89
C GLN A 55 -3.93 -4.42 17.24
N GLY A 56 -4.76 -4.87 16.28
CA GLY A 56 -6.20 -5.04 16.47
C GLY A 56 -6.97 -3.71 16.38
N ALA A 57 -6.48 -2.77 15.58
CA ALA A 57 -7.15 -1.50 15.31
C ALA A 57 -8.24 -1.68 14.25
N ASP A 58 -9.37 -0.95 14.39
CA ASP A 58 -10.43 -0.95 13.38
C ASP A 58 -10.01 -0.17 12.12
N TYR A 59 -9.11 0.80 12.25
CA TYR A 59 -8.55 1.58 11.15
C TYR A 59 -7.03 1.51 11.18
N ILE A 60 -6.43 1.07 10.07
CA ILE A 60 -4.99 0.92 9.92
C ILE A 60 -4.53 1.83 8.78
N LEU A 61 -3.66 2.79 9.08
CA LEU A 61 -3.13 3.74 8.12
C LEU A 61 -1.72 3.30 7.71
N ILE A 62 -1.50 3.14 6.41
CA ILE A 62 -0.23 2.72 5.84
C ILE A 62 0.20 3.78 4.81
N ASP A 63 1.32 4.44 5.08
CA ASP A 63 1.86 5.49 4.21
C ASP A 63 3.11 4.98 3.48
N GLU A 64 2.99 4.78 2.15
CA GLU A 64 4.09 4.39 1.24
C GLU A 64 4.98 3.22 1.76
N ALA A 65 4.41 2.31 2.56
CA ALA A 65 5.16 1.33 3.35
C ALA A 65 6.04 0.37 2.53
N PHE A 66 5.74 0.23 1.23
CA PHE A 66 6.45 -0.70 0.33
C PHE A 66 7.29 -0.01 -0.72
N ALA A 67 7.44 1.31 -0.65
CA ALA A 67 8.38 2.02 -1.50
C ALA A 67 9.81 1.46 -1.29
N GLY A 68 10.40 0.94 -2.37
CA GLY A 68 11.75 0.34 -2.32
C GLY A 68 11.83 -1.16 -2.01
N ASN A 69 10.70 -1.85 -1.83
CA ASN A 69 10.66 -3.30 -1.77
C ASN A 69 10.57 -3.93 -3.17
N ASP A 70 10.95 -5.20 -3.29
CA ASP A 70 10.81 -5.99 -4.51
C ASP A 70 9.32 -6.13 -4.89
N ILE A 71 9.03 -6.05 -6.21
CA ILE A 71 7.68 -6.17 -6.78
C ILE A 71 6.99 -7.46 -6.34
N PHE A 72 7.68 -8.59 -6.35
CA PHE A 72 7.12 -9.89 -5.95
C PHE A 72 6.68 -9.90 -4.49
N ASN A 73 7.48 -9.33 -3.60
CA ASN A 73 7.14 -9.21 -2.18
C ASN A 73 5.91 -8.32 -1.95
N ARG A 74 5.69 -7.30 -2.79
CA ARG A 74 4.53 -6.41 -2.68
C ARG A 74 3.23 -7.07 -3.11
N GLU A 75 3.21 -7.77 -4.23
CA GLU A 75 2.03 -8.49 -4.72
C GLU A 75 1.57 -9.56 -3.73
N ASP A 76 2.52 -10.36 -3.24
CA ASP A 76 2.22 -11.40 -2.25
C ASP A 76 1.74 -10.79 -0.92
N PHE A 77 2.29 -9.64 -0.52
CA PHE A 77 1.80 -8.92 0.65
C PHE A 77 0.34 -8.47 0.49
N TYR A 78 -0.04 -7.88 -0.65
CA TYR A 78 -1.43 -7.45 -0.86
C TYR A 78 -2.40 -8.64 -0.84
N LYS A 79 -2.00 -9.80 -1.36
CA LYS A 79 -2.79 -11.03 -1.27
C LYS A 79 -2.97 -11.48 0.18
N VAL A 80 -1.88 -11.48 0.96
CA VAL A 80 -1.91 -11.80 2.38
C VAL A 80 -2.77 -10.80 3.14
N LEU A 81 -2.59 -9.48 2.88
CA LEU A 81 -3.37 -8.42 3.50
C LEU A 81 -4.87 -8.63 3.28
N SER A 82 -5.30 -8.87 2.04
CA SER A 82 -6.70 -9.12 1.72
C SER A 82 -7.26 -10.37 2.41
N GLY A 83 -6.41 -11.38 2.67
CA GLY A 83 -6.84 -12.63 3.31
C GLY A 83 -6.86 -12.61 4.83
N ILE A 84 -6.23 -11.63 5.49
CA ILE A 84 -6.13 -11.58 6.95
C ILE A 84 -7.02 -10.51 7.60
N LEU A 85 -7.55 -9.56 6.82
CA LEU A 85 -8.43 -8.52 7.34
C LEU A 85 -9.75 -9.12 7.81
N GLU A 86 -10.18 -8.68 8.97
CA GLU A 86 -11.50 -9.01 9.53
C GLU A 86 -12.54 -7.97 9.06
N ASP A 87 -13.82 -8.33 9.11
CA ASP A 87 -14.93 -7.51 8.59
C ASP A 87 -15.02 -6.11 9.23
N ASN A 88 -14.52 -5.95 10.44
CA ASN A 88 -14.46 -4.68 11.17
C ASN A 88 -13.17 -3.89 10.95
N GLU A 89 -12.22 -4.41 10.20
CA GLU A 89 -10.94 -3.76 9.93
C GLU A 89 -10.96 -3.02 8.59
N THR A 90 -10.44 -1.80 8.58
CA THR A 90 -10.29 -0.98 7.38
C THR A 90 -8.83 -0.54 7.24
N VAL A 91 -8.21 -0.88 6.11
CA VAL A 91 -6.88 -0.37 5.77
C VAL A 91 -7.02 0.82 4.84
N ILE A 92 -6.35 1.91 5.21
CA ILE A 92 -6.18 3.12 4.39
C ILE A 92 -4.73 3.18 3.97
N LEU A 93 -4.50 3.00 2.67
CA LEU A 93 -3.17 2.93 2.08
C LEU A 93 -2.92 4.16 1.20
N SER A 94 -1.86 4.94 1.47
CA SER A 94 -1.35 5.91 0.51
C SER A 94 -0.28 5.26 -0.37
N THR A 95 -0.38 5.44 -1.68
CA THR A 95 0.61 4.91 -2.63
C THR A 95 0.55 5.62 -3.97
N HIS A 96 1.67 5.65 -4.67
CA HIS A 96 1.76 6.01 -6.08
C HIS A 96 1.80 4.79 -7.01
N LEU A 97 1.81 3.57 -6.47
CA LEU A 97 1.88 2.30 -7.21
C LEU A 97 0.47 1.81 -7.58
N ILE A 98 -0.25 2.60 -8.36
CA ILE A 98 -1.69 2.45 -8.61
C ILE A 98 -2.03 1.10 -9.25
N GLU A 99 -1.23 0.65 -10.21
CA GLU A 99 -1.47 -0.60 -10.93
C GLU A 99 -1.37 -1.82 -10.02
N GLU A 100 -0.46 -1.78 -9.04
CA GLU A 100 -0.25 -2.88 -8.10
C GLU A 100 -1.41 -3.03 -7.11
N VAL A 101 -1.99 -1.92 -6.67
CA VAL A 101 -3.07 -1.95 -5.67
C VAL A 101 -4.47 -2.06 -6.27
N SER A 102 -4.62 -1.80 -7.56
CA SER A 102 -5.93 -1.69 -8.21
C SER A 102 -6.82 -2.92 -8.07
N SER A 103 -6.23 -4.12 -7.98
CA SER A 103 -6.95 -5.39 -7.82
C SER A 103 -7.28 -5.75 -6.37
N PHE A 104 -6.77 -4.98 -5.39
CA PHE A 104 -6.93 -5.30 -3.96
C PHE A 104 -7.75 -4.28 -3.20
N ILE A 105 -7.92 -3.06 -3.73
CA ILE A 105 -8.65 -2.00 -3.07
C ILE A 105 -10.14 -2.02 -3.48
N SER A 106 -11.01 -1.65 -2.55
CA SER A 106 -12.45 -1.48 -2.80
C SER A 106 -12.86 -0.04 -3.10
N ARG A 107 -12.03 0.93 -2.75
CA ARG A 107 -12.31 2.37 -2.90
C ARG A 107 -11.02 3.14 -3.12
N ALA A 108 -11.05 4.11 -4.02
CA ALA A 108 -9.95 5.03 -4.28
C ALA A 108 -10.38 6.47 -3.97
N VAL A 109 -9.56 7.17 -3.18
CA VAL A 109 -9.71 8.61 -2.89
C VAL A 109 -8.53 9.35 -3.49
N LEU A 110 -8.80 10.27 -4.41
CA LEU A 110 -7.77 11.07 -5.08
C LEU A 110 -7.61 12.41 -4.38
N ILE A 111 -6.40 12.70 -3.94
CA ILE A 111 -6.06 13.94 -3.25
C ILE A 111 -5.09 14.75 -4.12
N ARG A 112 -5.40 16.02 -4.33
CA ARG A 112 -4.54 16.98 -5.03
C ARG A 112 -4.61 18.35 -4.37
N GLU A 113 -3.46 18.94 -4.12
CA GLU A 113 -3.35 20.30 -3.54
C GLU A 113 -4.19 20.46 -2.26
N GLY A 114 -4.18 19.42 -1.40
CA GLY A 114 -4.92 19.41 -0.12
C GLY A 114 -6.42 19.20 -0.24
N SER A 115 -6.94 18.89 -1.44
CA SER A 115 -8.37 18.70 -1.68
C SER A 115 -8.67 17.33 -2.29
N ILE A 116 -9.83 16.76 -1.95
CA ILE A 116 -10.32 15.53 -2.58
C ILE A 116 -10.84 15.89 -3.97
N THR A 117 -10.23 15.32 -5.01
CA THR A 117 -10.60 15.53 -6.41
C THR A 117 -11.34 14.35 -7.02
N GLY A 118 -11.35 13.21 -6.34
CA GLY A 118 -12.10 12.01 -6.73
C GLY A 118 -12.30 11.10 -5.55
N ASP A 119 -13.44 10.44 -5.52
CA ASP A 119 -13.81 9.42 -4.53
C ASP A 119 -14.70 8.41 -5.25
N ILE A 120 -14.23 7.19 -5.41
CA ILE A 120 -14.91 6.18 -6.25
C ILE A 120 -14.67 4.77 -5.71
N LYS A 121 -15.66 3.92 -5.81
CA LYS A 121 -15.53 2.49 -5.58
C LYS A 121 -14.95 1.81 -6.82
N THR A 122 -14.07 0.83 -6.63
CA THR A 122 -13.49 0.08 -7.75
C THR A 122 -14.53 -0.65 -8.60
N GLU A 123 -15.58 -1.16 -7.98
CA GLU A 123 -16.74 -1.74 -8.67
C GLU A 123 -17.40 -0.77 -9.68
N GLU A 124 -17.50 0.51 -9.35
CA GLU A 124 -18.06 1.52 -10.26
C GLU A 124 -17.14 1.77 -11.47
N ILE A 125 -15.81 1.69 -11.27
CA ILE A 125 -14.84 1.80 -12.35
C ILE A 125 -14.95 0.61 -13.29
N GLU A 126 -14.99 -0.60 -12.74
CA GLU A 126 -15.12 -1.84 -13.51
C GLU A 126 -16.41 -1.88 -14.32
N ASN A 127 -17.54 -1.51 -13.73
CA ASN A 127 -18.83 -1.41 -14.41
C ASN A 127 -18.81 -0.37 -15.56
N SER A 128 -17.96 0.63 -15.49
CA SER A 128 -17.77 1.61 -16.56
C SER A 128 -16.85 1.14 -17.69
N GLY A 129 -16.25 -0.06 -17.57
CA GLY A 129 -15.28 -0.58 -18.51
C GLY A 129 -13.93 0.13 -18.48
N LYS A 130 -13.65 0.92 -17.45
CA LYS A 130 -12.38 1.64 -17.26
C LYS A 130 -11.47 0.91 -16.28
N THR A 131 -10.19 1.25 -16.31
CA THR A 131 -9.22 0.90 -15.26
C THR A 131 -9.06 2.05 -14.28
N LEU A 132 -8.61 1.75 -13.05
CA LEU A 132 -8.31 2.79 -12.06
C LEU A 132 -7.28 3.80 -12.61
N THR A 133 -6.25 3.33 -13.30
CA THR A 133 -5.24 4.17 -13.94
C THR A 133 -5.86 5.11 -14.98
N SER A 134 -6.80 4.62 -15.81
CA SER A 134 -7.48 5.47 -16.81
C SER A 134 -8.38 6.52 -16.16
N TYR A 135 -9.10 6.15 -15.11
CA TYR A 135 -9.92 7.06 -14.31
C TYR A 135 -9.09 8.19 -13.70
N ILE A 136 -7.93 7.84 -13.11
CA ILE A 136 -7.02 8.83 -12.52
C ILE A 136 -6.46 9.77 -13.59
N LYS A 137 -6.02 9.24 -14.74
CA LYS A 137 -5.54 10.07 -15.87
C LYS A 137 -6.57 11.07 -16.34
N GLU A 138 -7.84 10.66 -16.43
CA GLU A 138 -8.95 11.54 -16.80
C GLU A 138 -9.17 12.64 -15.75
N LYS A 139 -9.22 12.29 -14.47
CA LYS A 139 -9.42 13.23 -13.36
C LYS A 139 -8.30 14.27 -13.26
N TYR A 140 -7.08 13.88 -13.55
CA TYR A 140 -5.94 14.81 -13.56
C TYR A 140 -5.70 15.50 -14.89
N ASN A 141 -6.59 15.36 -15.88
CA ASN A 141 -6.44 15.88 -17.23
C ASN A 141 -5.05 15.54 -17.82
N TYR A 142 -4.63 14.29 -17.63
CA TYR A 142 -3.33 13.85 -18.14
C TYR A 142 -3.36 13.85 -19.67
N ARG A 143 -2.57 14.73 -20.28
CA ARG A 143 -2.43 14.83 -21.74
C ARG A 143 -1.32 13.89 -22.18
N GLY A 144 -1.70 12.77 -22.80
CA GLY A 144 -0.75 11.80 -23.39
C GLY A 144 0.05 12.37 -24.55
N ASP A 145 -0.46 13.44 -25.19
CA ASP A 145 0.14 14.14 -26.32
C ASP A 145 1.37 15.01 -25.97
N ARG A 146 1.62 15.24 -24.67
CA ARG A 146 2.81 16.02 -24.23
C ARG A 146 4.13 15.37 -24.67
N VAL A 147 4.19 14.04 -24.65
CA VAL A 147 5.41 13.30 -25.03
C VAL A 147 5.62 13.41 -26.53
N SER A 148 4.58 13.19 -27.35
CA SER A 148 4.66 13.35 -28.80
C SER A 148 5.08 14.75 -29.18
N LYS A 149 4.41 15.78 -28.63
CA LYS A 149 4.81 17.17 -28.89
C LYS A 149 6.26 17.47 -28.52
N ALA A 150 6.70 17.00 -27.33
CA ALA A 150 8.08 17.23 -26.91
C ALA A 150 9.09 16.51 -27.84
N LEU A 151 8.75 15.31 -28.32
CA LEU A 151 9.58 14.60 -29.28
C LEU A 151 9.62 15.33 -30.64
N ASP A 152 8.49 15.77 -31.16
CA ASP A 152 8.38 16.55 -32.39
C ASP A 152 9.21 17.85 -32.29
N ASP A 153 9.11 18.55 -31.14
CA ASP A 153 9.89 19.76 -30.87
C ASP A 153 11.41 19.48 -30.79
N ILE A 154 11.82 18.33 -30.26
CA ILE A 154 13.24 17.96 -30.10
C ILE A 154 13.83 17.40 -31.40
N THR A 155 13.07 16.59 -32.14
CA THR A 155 13.55 15.97 -33.39
C THR A 155 13.44 16.88 -34.61
N GLY A 156 12.70 17.97 -34.53
CA GLY A 156 12.48 18.87 -35.64
C GLY A 156 11.56 18.30 -36.74
N GLU A 157 10.79 17.25 -36.44
CA GLU A 157 9.82 16.61 -37.34
C GLU A 157 8.41 17.21 -37.20
N ALA A 158 8.31 18.51 -36.93
CA ALA A 158 7.03 19.20 -37.05
C ALA A 158 6.74 19.43 -38.53
N GLU A 159 5.74 18.74 -39.11
CA GLU A 159 5.12 19.07 -40.39
C GLU A 159 4.40 20.42 -40.36
#